data_73b4cb5253807d6cdf293163cefca1b8
#
_entry.id   73b4cb5253807d6cdf293163cefca1b8
#
_cell.length_a   1.000
_cell.length_b   1.000
_cell.length_c   1.000
_cell.angle_alpha   90.00
_cell.angle_beta   90.00
_cell.angle_gamma   90.00
#
_symmetry.space_group_name_H-M   'P 1'
#
loop_
_entity.id
_entity.type
_entity.pdbx_description
1 polymer ?
#
loop_
_entity_poly.entity_id
_entity_poly.type
_entity_poly.pdbx_seq_one_letter_code
_entity_poly.pdbx_strand_id
1 'polypeptide(L)'
;MLVIRLLSLYFIKSCAYQYNEYISKIAVNLSQASYCVSSTWTCATCDDTNTLETIIETHGERALVGYNTELESLFVSFRGSANIQNWIDNIQLRKVYPYNDTTIGVEKGFYKAYQNIKDDVFQTLDNLVHKYTTTKLLITGHSLGAAIATLMTFDTMNKYDLTVYTFGSPRIGNEYFVSYFDDSFPMYRVTHYYDIVPHLPEESLGFLHVPHEVWYNEENTQYATCDDNVQQEDNMCSDSCAPLHCTSTSDHLNYLNIPMGSSDGIC
;
A
#
# COMPACT_ATOMS: atom_id res chain seq x y z
N MET A 1 11.96 -14.58 55.98
CA MET A 1 11.01 -14.69 54.87
C MET A 1 11.27 -13.52 53.93
N LEU A 2 12.00 -13.76 52.82
CA LEU A 2 12.41 -12.74 51.85
C LEU A 2 11.38 -12.75 50.73
N VAL A 3 10.59 -11.69 50.61
CA VAL A 3 9.59 -11.54 49.54
C VAL A 3 10.32 -10.97 48.34
N ILE A 4 10.63 -11.82 47.36
CA ILE A 4 11.13 -11.38 46.04
C ILE A 4 9.94 -10.86 45.24
N ARG A 5 9.84 -9.53 45.07
CA ARG A 5 8.93 -8.92 44.11
C ARG A 5 9.50 -9.14 42.71
N LEU A 6 8.87 -10.00 41.93
CA LEU A 6 9.06 -10.09 40.49
C LEU A 6 8.51 -8.77 39.86
N LEU A 7 9.43 -7.90 39.46
CA LEU A 7 9.11 -6.79 38.57
C LEU A 7 8.85 -7.41 37.18
N SER A 8 7.60 -7.42 36.78
CA SER A 8 7.19 -7.71 35.40
C SER A 8 7.70 -6.55 34.53
N LEU A 9 8.77 -6.77 33.77
CA LEU A 9 9.22 -5.87 32.73
C LEU A 9 8.20 -5.99 31.58
N TYR A 10 7.28 -5.04 31.50
CA TYR A 10 6.54 -4.78 30.28
C TYR A 10 7.54 -4.29 29.24
N PHE A 11 7.93 -5.15 28.33
CA PHE A 11 8.56 -4.70 27.07
C PHE A 11 7.50 -3.90 26.32
N ILE A 12 7.61 -2.59 26.37
CA ILE A 12 6.95 -1.72 25.39
C ILE A 12 7.63 -2.07 24.07
N LYS A 13 6.92 -2.77 23.18
CA LYS A 13 7.31 -2.93 21.78
C LYS A 13 7.32 -1.52 21.20
N SER A 14 8.45 -0.87 21.16
CA SER A 14 8.55 0.38 20.42
C SER A 14 8.45 0.00 18.94
N CYS A 15 7.46 0.55 18.25
CA CYS A 15 7.46 0.51 16.80
C CYS A 15 8.83 1.03 16.34
N ALA A 16 9.62 0.21 15.65
CA ALA A 16 10.99 0.54 15.27
C ALA A 16 11.02 1.72 14.28
N TYR A 17 9.91 1.97 13.60
CA TYR A 17 9.73 3.00 12.59
C TYR A 17 8.55 3.91 12.95
N GLN A 18 8.69 5.21 12.66
CA GLN A 18 7.61 6.18 12.81
C GLN A 18 7.14 6.62 11.42
N TYR A 19 5.82 6.87 11.30
CA TYR A 19 5.26 7.43 10.07
C TYR A 19 5.98 8.74 9.70
N ASN A 20 6.37 8.83 8.45
CA ASN A 20 7.04 10.00 7.90
C ASN A 20 6.17 10.61 6.79
N GLU A 21 5.49 11.71 7.11
CA GLU A 21 4.59 12.39 6.19
C GLU A 21 5.32 12.91 4.93
N TYR A 22 6.61 13.26 5.03
CA TYR A 22 7.40 13.68 3.87
C TYR A 22 7.57 12.53 2.86
N ILE A 23 7.92 11.33 3.33
CA ILE A 23 8.01 10.15 2.45
C ILE A 23 6.62 9.78 1.92
N SER A 24 5.58 9.90 2.75
CA SER A 24 4.20 9.69 2.31
C SER A 24 3.78 10.62 1.16
N LYS A 25 4.22 11.90 1.20
CA LYS A 25 3.99 12.85 0.10
C LYS A 25 4.71 12.45 -1.19
N ILE A 26 5.93 11.96 -1.11
CA ILE A 26 6.63 11.41 -2.28
C ILE A 26 5.85 10.20 -2.83
N ALA A 27 5.45 9.28 -1.96
CA ALA A 27 4.75 8.06 -2.34
C ALA A 27 3.36 8.33 -2.97
N VAL A 28 2.58 9.29 -2.42
CA VAL A 28 1.28 9.65 -2.97
C VAL A 28 1.40 10.31 -4.33
N ASN A 29 2.42 11.17 -4.53
CA ASN A 29 2.71 11.78 -5.82
C ASN A 29 3.09 10.74 -6.87
N LEU A 30 3.92 9.74 -6.51
CA LEU A 30 4.25 8.61 -7.38
C LEU A 30 3.00 7.75 -7.68
N SER A 31 2.12 7.55 -6.70
CA SER A 31 0.86 6.83 -6.89
C SER A 31 -0.05 7.56 -7.90
N GLN A 32 -0.18 8.89 -7.78
CA GLN A 32 -0.93 9.69 -8.75
C GLN A 32 -0.25 9.70 -10.13
N ALA A 33 1.07 9.86 -10.19
CA ALA A 33 1.83 9.82 -11.45
C ALA A 33 1.57 8.52 -12.23
N SER A 34 1.32 7.39 -11.54
CA SER A 34 1.04 6.11 -12.20
C SER A 34 -0.24 6.12 -13.05
N TYR A 35 -1.18 7.01 -12.77
CA TYR A 35 -2.38 7.21 -13.60
C TYR A 35 -2.11 8.10 -14.81
N CYS A 36 -1.21 9.07 -14.71
CA CYS A 36 -1.05 10.20 -15.62
C CYS A 36 0.10 10.05 -16.61
N VAL A 37 1.24 9.56 -16.16
CA VAL A 37 2.45 9.47 -16.99
C VAL A 37 2.21 8.53 -18.17
N SER A 38 2.45 9.00 -19.41
CA SER A 38 2.24 8.20 -20.63
C SER A 38 3.55 7.70 -21.27
N SER A 39 4.49 8.59 -21.55
CA SER A 39 5.78 8.24 -22.19
C SER A 39 6.95 9.04 -21.64
N THR A 40 6.66 10.19 -21.04
CA THR A 40 7.65 11.09 -20.44
C THR A 40 7.27 11.39 -19.02
N TRP A 41 8.25 11.69 -18.16
CA TRP A 41 8.03 12.09 -16.78
C TRP A 41 7.46 13.51 -16.72
N THR A 42 6.17 13.64 -17.10
CA THR A 42 5.46 14.92 -17.15
C THR A 42 4.04 14.74 -16.68
N CYS A 43 3.72 15.25 -15.49
CA CYS A 43 2.40 15.25 -14.87
C CYS A 43 2.37 16.29 -13.74
N ALA A 44 1.19 16.58 -13.19
CA ALA A 44 1.02 17.56 -12.12
C ALA A 44 1.83 17.21 -10.83
N THR A 45 2.04 15.93 -10.55
CA THR A 45 2.78 15.44 -9.38
C THR A 45 4.19 14.93 -9.71
N CYS A 46 4.63 15.08 -10.97
CA CYS A 46 5.98 14.71 -11.40
C CYS A 46 6.97 15.81 -11.00
N ASP A 47 8.04 15.44 -10.33
CA ASP A 47 9.12 16.33 -9.91
C ASP A 47 10.50 15.84 -10.38
N ASP A 48 11.52 16.70 -10.24
CA ASP A 48 12.88 16.42 -10.70
C ASP A 48 13.66 15.47 -9.78
N THR A 49 13.10 15.09 -8.61
CA THR A 49 13.74 14.15 -7.68
C THR A 49 13.56 12.70 -8.13
N ASN A 50 12.59 12.48 -9.01
CA ASN A 50 12.27 11.16 -9.55
C ASN A 50 12.75 11.00 -10.99
N THR A 51 13.53 9.96 -11.24
CA THR A 51 13.92 9.51 -12.58
C THR A 51 13.07 8.30 -12.96
N LEU A 52 12.19 8.46 -13.94
CA LEU A 52 11.44 7.34 -14.51
C LEU A 52 12.36 6.51 -15.41
N GLU A 53 12.51 5.22 -15.08
CA GLU A 53 13.32 4.30 -15.88
C GLU A 53 12.48 3.46 -16.84
N THR A 54 11.30 3.03 -16.41
CA THR A 54 10.44 2.17 -17.21
C THR A 54 8.97 2.36 -16.81
N ILE A 55 8.12 2.36 -17.82
CA ILE A 55 6.68 2.15 -17.68
C ILE A 55 6.40 0.70 -18.09
N ILE A 56 5.85 -0.07 -17.17
CA ILE A 56 5.41 -1.45 -17.44
C ILE A 56 3.90 -1.41 -17.57
N GLU A 57 3.38 -1.90 -18.70
CA GLU A 57 1.95 -1.96 -18.95
C GLU A 57 1.61 -3.28 -19.62
N THR A 58 0.84 -4.11 -18.91
CA THR A 58 0.48 -5.44 -19.39
C THR A 58 -0.88 -5.87 -18.82
N HIS A 59 -1.73 -6.46 -19.66
CA HIS A 59 -3.06 -6.98 -19.30
C HIS A 59 -3.98 -5.97 -18.59
N GLY A 60 -3.73 -4.67 -18.76
CA GLY A 60 -4.50 -3.58 -18.11
C GLY A 60 -3.90 -3.10 -16.79
N GLU A 61 -2.95 -3.80 -16.21
CA GLU A 61 -2.16 -3.37 -15.05
C GLU A 61 -0.99 -2.49 -15.51
N ARG A 62 -0.57 -1.59 -14.61
CA ARG A 62 0.49 -0.64 -14.91
C ARG A 62 1.34 -0.35 -13.69
N ALA A 63 2.65 -0.26 -13.91
CA ALA A 63 3.63 0.20 -12.93
C ALA A 63 4.59 1.21 -13.52
N LEU A 64 4.97 2.18 -12.70
CA LEU A 64 6.13 3.04 -12.93
C LEU A 64 7.29 2.51 -12.10
N VAL A 65 8.44 2.35 -12.72
CA VAL A 65 9.68 1.90 -12.05
C VAL A 65 10.77 2.93 -12.30
N GLY A 66 11.49 3.32 -11.26
CA GLY A 66 12.51 4.33 -11.37
C GLY A 66 13.38 4.48 -10.13
N TYR A 67 14.01 5.65 -10.02
CA TYR A 67 14.91 6.00 -8.93
C TYR A 67 14.57 7.39 -8.38
N ASN A 68 14.48 7.49 -7.05
CA ASN A 68 14.31 8.76 -6.34
C ASN A 68 15.66 9.18 -5.75
N THR A 69 16.12 10.38 -6.13
CA THR A 69 17.45 10.89 -5.75
C THR A 69 17.52 11.36 -4.30
N GLU A 70 16.40 11.81 -3.71
CA GLU A 70 16.38 12.27 -2.31
C GLU A 70 16.40 11.12 -1.32
N LEU A 71 15.67 10.04 -1.64
CA LEU A 71 15.63 8.83 -0.82
C LEU A 71 16.82 7.90 -1.11
N GLU A 72 17.55 8.16 -2.19
CA GLU A 72 18.58 7.24 -2.72
C GLU A 72 18.04 5.83 -2.87
N SER A 73 16.82 5.71 -3.41
CA SER A 73 16.03 4.48 -3.44
C SER A 73 15.44 4.24 -4.83
N LEU A 74 15.40 2.98 -5.24
CA LEU A 74 14.52 2.57 -6.33
C LEU A 74 13.06 2.80 -5.89
N PHE A 75 12.15 3.00 -6.85
CA PHE A 75 10.72 3.00 -6.57
C PHE A 75 9.95 2.12 -7.56
N VAL A 76 8.86 1.57 -7.07
CA VAL A 76 7.80 0.97 -7.88
C VAL A 76 6.47 1.55 -7.43
N SER A 77 5.73 2.13 -8.39
CA SER A 77 4.39 2.67 -8.13
C SER A 77 3.37 1.98 -9.03
N PHE A 78 2.41 1.30 -8.42
CA PHE A 78 1.35 0.58 -9.13
C PHE A 78 0.12 1.46 -9.29
N ARG A 79 -0.41 1.50 -10.51
CA ARG A 79 -1.67 2.17 -10.82
C ARG A 79 -2.86 1.38 -10.27
N GLY A 80 -3.83 2.10 -9.71
CA GLY A 80 -5.14 1.53 -9.40
C GLY A 80 -6.04 1.40 -10.63
N SER A 81 -7.30 1.02 -10.40
CA SER A 81 -8.29 0.90 -11.47
C SER A 81 -8.62 2.26 -12.09
N ALA A 82 -8.75 2.29 -13.40
CA ALA A 82 -9.16 3.51 -14.11
C ALA A 82 -10.65 3.85 -13.85
N ASN A 83 -11.47 2.87 -13.48
CA ASN A 83 -12.87 3.04 -13.12
C ASN A 83 -13.13 2.37 -11.77
N ILE A 84 -13.08 3.18 -10.71
CA ILE A 84 -13.18 2.69 -9.33
C ILE A 84 -14.56 2.09 -9.02
N GLN A 85 -15.65 2.69 -9.54
CA GLN A 85 -16.99 2.16 -9.28
C GLN A 85 -17.16 0.78 -9.89
N ASN A 86 -16.78 0.59 -11.16
CA ASN A 86 -16.81 -0.72 -11.79
C ASN A 86 -15.93 -1.74 -11.08
N TRP A 87 -14.80 -1.30 -10.51
CA TRP A 87 -13.92 -2.17 -9.74
C TRP A 87 -14.58 -2.60 -8.42
N ILE A 88 -15.20 -1.68 -7.66
CA ILE A 88 -15.94 -1.97 -6.43
C ILE A 88 -17.05 -3.00 -6.71
N ASP A 89 -17.83 -2.78 -7.79
CA ASP A 89 -18.95 -3.63 -8.16
C ASP A 89 -18.50 -5.06 -8.59
N ASN A 90 -17.24 -5.21 -9.04
CA ASN A 90 -16.70 -6.46 -9.58
C ASN A 90 -15.63 -7.11 -8.68
N ILE A 91 -15.37 -6.59 -7.48
CA ILE A 91 -14.41 -7.18 -6.55
C ILE A 91 -14.75 -8.65 -6.26
N GLN A 92 -13.77 -9.55 -6.42
CA GLN A 92 -13.99 -10.97 -6.21
C GLN A 92 -13.82 -11.31 -4.73
N LEU A 93 -14.88 -11.77 -4.07
CA LEU A 93 -14.85 -12.15 -2.65
C LEU A 93 -14.30 -13.57 -2.43
N ARG A 94 -13.27 -13.96 -3.20
CA ARG A 94 -12.72 -15.34 -3.19
C ARG A 94 -11.23 -15.32 -2.91
N LYS A 95 -10.79 -16.20 -2.01
CA LYS A 95 -9.37 -16.44 -1.75
C LYS A 95 -8.80 -17.48 -2.70
N VAL A 96 -7.53 -17.30 -3.06
CA VAL A 96 -6.63 -18.30 -3.63
C VAL A 96 -5.47 -18.50 -2.67
N TYR A 97 -4.83 -19.67 -2.74
CA TYR A 97 -3.74 -20.10 -1.86
C TYR A 97 -2.52 -20.42 -2.72
N PRO A 98 -1.84 -19.38 -3.26
CA PRO A 98 -0.85 -19.57 -4.33
C PRO A 98 0.55 -19.89 -3.80
N TYR A 99 0.77 -19.79 -2.51
CA TYR A 99 2.08 -19.99 -1.89
C TYR A 99 2.29 -21.46 -1.49
N ASN A 100 3.55 -21.84 -1.22
CA ASN A 100 3.87 -23.19 -0.74
C ASN A 100 3.17 -23.53 0.58
N ASP A 101 2.95 -22.52 1.42
CA ASP A 101 2.08 -22.63 2.59
C ASP A 101 0.62 -22.45 2.14
N THR A 102 -0.13 -23.54 2.14
CA THR A 102 -1.53 -23.58 1.70
C THR A 102 -2.50 -22.92 2.68
N THR A 103 -2.02 -22.39 3.80
CA THR A 103 -2.83 -21.58 4.73
C THR A 103 -2.86 -20.11 4.33
N ILE A 104 -1.87 -19.63 3.58
CA ILE A 104 -1.74 -18.24 3.14
C ILE A 104 -2.72 -17.96 2.00
N GLY A 105 -3.85 -17.34 2.34
CA GLY A 105 -4.91 -16.99 1.40
C GLY A 105 -4.90 -15.51 1.05
N VAL A 106 -4.98 -15.19 -0.25
CA VAL A 106 -5.08 -13.82 -0.77
C VAL A 106 -6.27 -13.68 -1.71
N GLU A 107 -6.77 -12.45 -1.87
CA GLU A 107 -7.87 -12.18 -2.79
C GLU A 107 -7.47 -12.51 -4.23
N LYS A 108 -8.34 -13.25 -4.92
CA LYS A 108 -8.05 -13.86 -6.22
C LYS A 108 -7.81 -12.83 -7.33
N GLY A 109 -8.58 -11.75 -7.36
CA GLY A 109 -8.46 -10.70 -8.38
C GLY A 109 -7.17 -9.91 -8.21
N PHE A 110 -6.83 -9.54 -6.98
CA PHE A 110 -5.58 -8.84 -6.67
C PHE A 110 -4.36 -9.70 -7.00
N TYR A 111 -4.41 -10.98 -6.63
CA TYR A 111 -3.32 -11.89 -6.96
C TYR A 111 -3.17 -12.07 -8.47
N LYS A 112 -4.28 -12.16 -9.22
CA LYS A 112 -4.24 -12.22 -10.68
C LYS A 112 -3.63 -10.95 -11.28
N ALA A 113 -4.07 -9.77 -10.82
CA ALA A 113 -3.51 -8.49 -11.27
C ALA A 113 -2.00 -8.39 -10.99
N TYR A 114 -1.56 -8.78 -9.79
CA TYR A 114 -0.15 -8.85 -9.44
C TYR A 114 0.64 -9.81 -10.36
N GLN A 115 0.13 -11.02 -10.60
CA GLN A 115 0.79 -11.99 -11.47
C GLN A 115 0.94 -11.50 -12.93
N ASN A 116 0.02 -10.68 -13.40
CA ASN A 116 0.09 -10.12 -14.75
C ASN A 116 1.31 -9.20 -14.97
N ILE A 117 1.84 -8.57 -13.91
CA ILE A 117 2.88 -7.53 -14.02
C ILE A 117 4.17 -7.89 -13.27
N LYS A 118 4.11 -8.88 -12.40
CA LYS A 118 5.18 -9.24 -11.46
C LYS A 118 6.52 -9.46 -12.14
N ASP A 119 6.58 -10.32 -13.15
CA ASP A 119 7.85 -10.77 -13.73
C ASP A 119 8.59 -9.62 -14.43
N ASP A 120 7.86 -8.74 -15.12
CA ASP A 120 8.42 -7.57 -15.80
C ASP A 120 8.97 -6.56 -14.78
N VAL A 121 8.27 -6.37 -13.64
CA VAL A 121 8.73 -5.50 -12.54
C VAL A 121 10.01 -6.06 -11.92
N PHE A 122 10.07 -7.36 -11.61
CA PHE A 122 11.27 -7.98 -11.04
C PHE A 122 12.46 -7.91 -11.98
N GLN A 123 12.26 -8.21 -13.27
CA GLN A 123 13.33 -8.11 -14.27
C GLN A 123 13.88 -6.68 -14.36
N THR A 124 12.99 -5.69 -14.31
CA THR A 124 13.41 -4.28 -14.33
C THR A 124 14.21 -3.93 -13.09
N LEU A 125 13.71 -4.29 -11.89
CA LEU A 125 14.40 -4.02 -10.63
C LEU A 125 15.77 -4.68 -10.55
N ASP A 126 15.93 -5.92 -11.02
CA ASP A 126 17.23 -6.60 -11.04
C ASP A 126 18.27 -5.80 -11.85
N ASN A 127 17.88 -5.20 -12.98
CA ASN A 127 18.75 -4.33 -13.76
C ASN A 127 19.07 -3.02 -13.01
N LEU A 128 18.08 -2.42 -12.34
CA LEU A 128 18.23 -1.13 -11.64
C LEU A 128 19.05 -1.24 -10.36
N VAL A 129 18.98 -2.35 -9.64
CA VAL A 129 19.86 -2.64 -8.50
C VAL A 129 21.33 -2.55 -8.91
N HIS A 130 21.69 -3.10 -10.06
CA HIS A 130 23.05 -3.01 -10.60
C HIS A 130 23.40 -1.59 -11.05
N LYS A 131 22.47 -0.91 -11.73
CA LYS A 131 22.65 0.46 -12.25
C LYS A 131 22.90 1.47 -11.13
N TYR A 132 22.08 1.43 -10.07
CA TYR A 132 22.13 2.39 -8.97
C TYR A 132 22.92 1.91 -7.75
N THR A 133 23.36 0.66 -7.75
CA THR A 133 24.12 0.04 -6.65
C THR A 133 23.39 0.18 -5.31
N THR A 134 22.07 -0.04 -5.30
CA THR A 134 21.21 0.07 -4.12
C THR A 134 20.19 -1.06 -4.06
N THR A 135 19.88 -1.49 -2.84
CA THR A 135 18.77 -2.41 -2.55
C THR A 135 17.61 -1.71 -1.84
N LYS A 136 17.72 -0.40 -1.59
CA LYS A 136 16.60 0.38 -1.05
C LYS A 136 15.48 0.45 -2.07
N LEU A 137 14.25 0.18 -1.66
CA LEU A 137 13.10 0.12 -2.52
C LEU A 137 11.87 0.74 -1.86
N LEU A 138 11.36 1.82 -2.45
CA LEU A 138 10.04 2.38 -2.14
C LEU A 138 8.97 1.68 -2.99
N ILE A 139 8.01 1.04 -2.33
CA ILE A 139 6.85 0.43 -2.99
C ILE A 139 5.62 1.26 -2.64
N THR A 140 4.83 1.65 -3.64
CA THR A 140 3.62 2.43 -3.42
C THR A 140 2.52 2.09 -4.44
N GLY A 141 1.31 2.50 -4.12
CA GLY A 141 0.15 2.39 -4.99
C GLY A 141 -1.11 2.87 -4.29
N HIS A 142 -2.12 3.17 -5.10
CA HIS A 142 -3.44 3.59 -4.66
C HIS A 142 -4.50 2.56 -5.09
N SER A 143 -5.50 2.28 -4.25
CA SER A 143 -6.62 1.40 -4.59
C SER A 143 -6.16 -0.02 -4.96
N LEU A 144 -6.53 -0.57 -6.12
CA LEU A 144 -6.00 -1.83 -6.65
C LEU A 144 -4.47 -1.82 -6.73
N GLY A 145 -3.86 -0.67 -7.05
CA GLY A 145 -2.40 -0.54 -7.04
C GLY A 145 -1.78 -0.74 -5.65
N ALA A 146 -2.49 -0.34 -4.59
CA ALA A 146 -2.08 -0.61 -3.20
C ALA A 146 -2.13 -2.12 -2.87
N ALA A 147 -3.13 -2.83 -3.38
CA ALA A 147 -3.21 -4.28 -3.22
C ALA A 147 -2.05 -5.00 -3.93
N ILE A 148 -1.73 -4.58 -5.15
CA ILE A 148 -0.58 -5.11 -5.92
C ILE A 148 0.74 -4.78 -5.19
N ALA A 149 0.89 -3.56 -4.67
CA ALA A 149 2.04 -3.12 -3.89
C ALA A 149 2.25 -3.99 -2.64
N THR A 150 1.18 -4.31 -1.92
CA THR A 150 1.25 -5.17 -0.72
C THR A 150 1.64 -6.62 -1.07
N LEU A 151 1.11 -7.17 -2.18
CA LEU A 151 1.51 -8.51 -2.66
C LEU A 151 2.99 -8.53 -3.09
N MET A 152 3.46 -7.47 -3.75
CA MET A 152 4.87 -7.34 -4.10
C MET A 152 5.75 -7.22 -2.85
N THR A 153 5.29 -6.48 -1.83
CA THR A 153 6.00 -6.36 -0.55
C THR A 153 6.21 -7.74 0.08
N PHE A 154 5.17 -8.59 0.11
CA PHE A 154 5.27 -9.96 0.61
C PHE A 154 6.37 -10.77 -0.12
N ASP A 155 6.46 -10.66 -1.44
CA ASP A 155 7.46 -11.39 -2.24
C ASP A 155 8.88 -10.80 -2.13
N THR A 156 9.03 -9.57 -1.64
CA THR A 156 10.30 -8.81 -1.64
C THR A 156 10.89 -8.54 -0.25
N MET A 157 10.16 -8.79 0.83
CA MET A 157 10.55 -8.43 2.21
C MET A 157 11.90 -9.00 2.66
N ASN A 158 12.35 -10.11 2.06
CA ASN A 158 13.64 -10.72 2.37
C ASN A 158 14.75 -10.37 1.33
N LYS A 159 14.46 -9.52 0.35
CA LYS A 159 15.38 -9.24 -0.78
C LYS A 159 15.82 -7.78 -0.81
N TYR A 160 14.97 -6.85 -0.38
CA TYR A 160 15.20 -5.41 -0.47
C TYR A 160 15.12 -4.75 0.91
N ASP A 161 15.77 -3.58 1.03
CA ASP A 161 15.58 -2.65 2.14
C ASP A 161 14.32 -1.81 1.84
N LEU A 162 13.20 -2.24 2.40
CA LEU A 162 11.87 -1.79 2.00
C LEU A 162 11.43 -0.53 2.76
N THR A 163 10.75 0.33 2.03
CA THR A 163 9.86 1.39 2.54
C THR A 163 8.55 1.29 1.75
N VAL A 164 7.41 1.16 2.44
CA VAL A 164 6.13 0.90 1.78
C VAL A 164 5.07 1.88 2.26
N TYR A 165 4.41 2.53 1.32
CA TYR A 165 3.26 3.41 1.57
C TYR A 165 2.15 3.07 0.60
N THR A 166 0.99 2.72 1.13
CA THR A 166 -0.21 2.42 0.31
C THR A 166 -1.34 3.37 0.65
N PHE A 167 -2.15 3.72 -0.33
CA PHE A 167 -3.25 4.69 -0.19
C PHE A 167 -4.57 4.04 -0.59
N GLY A 168 -5.57 4.08 0.29
CA GLY A 168 -6.88 3.47 0.03
C GLY A 168 -6.78 1.97 -0.29
N SER A 169 -5.90 1.27 0.41
CA SER A 169 -5.70 -0.17 0.19
C SER A 169 -6.91 -0.97 0.64
N PRO A 170 -7.44 -1.88 -0.18
CA PRO A 170 -8.42 -2.87 0.29
C PRO A 170 -7.74 -3.90 1.21
N ARG A 171 -8.54 -4.76 1.88
CA ARG A 171 -8.03 -5.95 2.59
C ARG A 171 -7.57 -7.01 1.59
N ILE A 172 -6.36 -7.51 1.74
CA ILE A 172 -5.71 -8.34 0.71
C ILE A 172 -5.77 -9.83 1.00
N GLY A 173 -5.58 -10.21 2.25
CA GLY A 173 -5.43 -11.63 2.59
C GLY A 173 -6.06 -12.02 3.92
N ASN A 174 -5.85 -13.27 4.31
CA ASN A 174 -6.31 -13.80 5.59
C ASN A 174 -5.27 -13.55 6.70
N GLU A 175 -5.58 -13.98 7.94
CA GLU A 175 -4.71 -13.86 9.12
C GLU A 175 -3.30 -14.42 8.88
N TYR A 176 -3.17 -15.52 8.14
CA TYR A 176 -1.87 -16.12 7.82
C TYR A 176 -1.05 -15.25 6.87
N PHE A 177 -1.67 -14.59 5.90
CA PHE A 177 -0.99 -13.65 5.02
C PHE A 177 -0.51 -12.41 5.79
N VAL A 178 -1.39 -11.79 6.56
CA VAL A 178 -1.06 -10.54 7.27
C VAL A 178 -0.08 -10.76 8.42
N SER A 179 0.00 -11.97 8.99
CA SER A 179 0.96 -12.30 10.05
C SER A 179 2.44 -12.23 9.63
N TYR A 180 2.73 -12.16 8.34
CA TYR A 180 4.10 -11.94 7.84
C TYR A 180 4.53 -10.47 7.86
N PHE A 181 3.57 -9.55 8.04
CA PHE A 181 3.87 -8.13 8.09
C PHE A 181 4.06 -7.72 9.55
N ASP A 182 5.29 -7.40 9.88
CA ASP A 182 5.72 -7.00 11.22
C ASP A 182 6.49 -5.67 11.16
N ASP A 183 7.11 -5.29 12.27
CA ASP A 183 7.89 -4.07 12.41
C ASP A 183 9.31 -4.17 11.80
N SER A 184 9.57 -5.12 10.90
CA SER A 184 10.92 -5.31 10.32
C SER A 184 11.31 -4.27 9.27
N PHE A 185 10.34 -3.57 8.70
CA PHE A 185 10.53 -2.47 7.74
C PHE A 185 9.39 -1.45 7.83
N PRO A 186 9.63 -0.18 7.40
CA PRO A 186 8.59 0.84 7.37
C PRO A 186 7.50 0.48 6.36
N MET A 187 6.29 0.18 6.84
CA MET A 187 5.11 -0.03 6.00
C MET A 187 3.92 0.68 6.62
N TYR A 188 3.22 1.48 5.83
CA TYR A 188 2.06 2.24 6.29
C TYR A 188 0.92 2.17 5.28
N ARG A 189 -0.27 1.85 5.80
CA ARG A 189 -1.55 1.97 5.10
C ARG A 189 -2.14 3.33 5.39
N VAL A 190 -2.16 4.21 4.41
CA VAL A 190 -2.81 5.51 4.56
C VAL A 190 -4.27 5.38 4.14
N THR A 191 -5.17 5.73 5.06
CA THR A 191 -6.62 5.76 4.86
C THR A 191 -7.13 7.19 4.99
N HIS A 192 -8.27 7.48 4.37
CA HIS A 192 -8.84 8.82 4.35
C HIS A 192 -10.32 8.78 4.72
N TYR A 193 -10.67 9.49 5.78
CA TYR A 193 -12.00 9.77 6.29
C TYR A 193 -12.98 8.57 6.17
N TYR A 194 -13.97 8.62 5.28
CA TYR A 194 -14.98 7.59 5.07
C TYR A 194 -14.82 6.83 3.76
N ASP A 195 -13.60 6.72 3.27
CA ASP A 195 -13.26 5.92 2.09
C ASP A 195 -13.84 4.50 2.21
N ILE A 196 -14.61 4.06 1.21
CA ILE A 196 -15.23 2.73 1.18
C ILE A 196 -14.20 1.61 0.95
N VAL A 197 -13.15 1.86 0.19
CA VAL A 197 -12.26 0.79 -0.32
C VAL A 197 -11.48 0.05 0.76
N PRO A 198 -10.96 0.69 1.83
CA PRO A 198 -10.35 -0.01 2.95
C PRO A 198 -11.28 -1.03 3.64
N HIS A 199 -12.59 -0.87 3.50
CA HIS A 199 -13.57 -1.79 4.11
C HIS A 199 -13.95 -2.97 3.22
N LEU A 200 -13.29 -3.10 2.05
CA LEU A 200 -13.52 -4.18 1.07
C LEU A 200 -12.27 -5.06 0.89
N PRO A 201 -12.44 -6.38 0.71
CA PRO A 201 -13.61 -7.18 1.08
C PRO A 201 -13.91 -7.09 2.57
N GLU A 202 -15.14 -7.43 2.97
CA GLU A 202 -15.55 -7.40 4.39
C GLU A 202 -14.69 -8.34 5.26
N GLU A 203 -14.36 -7.90 6.48
CA GLU A 203 -13.64 -8.69 7.49
C GLU A 203 -14.38 -10.00 7.83
N SER A 204 -15.72 -9.97 7.82
CA SER A 204 -16.59 -11.15 8.04
C SER A 204 -16.31 -12.31 7.07
N LEU A 205 -15.69 -12.03 5.93
CA LEU A 205 -15.25 -13.02 4.94
C LEU A 205 -13.82 -13.53 5.23
N GLY A 206 -13.22 -13.12 6.35
CA GLY A 206 -11.88 -13.49 6.78
C GLY A 206 -10.78 -12.86 5.93
N PHE A 207 -11.01 -11.64 5.44
CA PHE A 207 -9.98 -10.78 4.89
C PHE A 207 -9.57 -9.76 5.95
N LEU A 208 -8.27 -9.51 6.08
CA LEU A 208 -7.70 -8.61 7.06
C LEU A 208 -6.73 -7.64 6.41
N HIS A 209 -6.49 -6.53 7.08
CA HIS A 209 -5.46 -5.57 6.74
C HIS A 209 -4.10 -5.96 7.30
N VAL A 210 -3.05 -5.59 6.56
CA VAL A 210 -1.70 -5.50 7.13
C VAL A 210 -1.65 -4.36 8.14
N PRO A 211 -0.81 -4.41 9.19
CA PRO A 211 -0.78 -3.43 10.27
C PRO A 211 -0.30 -2.04 9.84
N HIS A 212 -0.31 -1.08 10.80
CA HIS A 212 0.19 0.29 10.70
C HIS A 212 -0.66 1.20 9.82
N GLU A 213 -1.93 1.34 10.21
CA GLU A 213 -2.81 2.32 9.63
C GLU A 213 -2.43 3.75 10.05
N VAL A 214 -2.54 4.67 9.08
CA VAL A 214 -2.47 6.12 9.28
C VAL A 214 -3.72 6.75 8.68
N TRP A 215 -4.64 7.15 9.55
CA TRP A 215 -5.96 7.66 9.14
C TRP A 215 -5.99 9.17 9.10
N TYR A 216 -6.30 9.73 7.95
CA TYR A 216 -6.44 11.17 7.73
C TYR A 216 -7.89 11.64 7.91
N ASN A 217 -8.04 12.86 8.46
CA ASN A 217 -9.32 13.53 8.58
C ASN A 217 -9.87 13.96 7.19
N GLU A 218 -11.15 14.41 7.16
CA GLU A 218 -11.86 14.83 5.94
C GLU A 218 -11.08 15.85 5.10
N GLU A 219 -10.41 16.81 5.73
CA GLU A 219 -9.65 17.86 5.06
C GLU A 219 -8.22 17.44 4.66
N ASN A 220 -7.80 16.21 4.94
CA ASN A 220 -6.42 15.73 4.73
C ASN A 220 -5.34 16.61 5.41
N THR A 221 -5.65 17.20 6.56
CA THR A 221 -4.77 18.14 7.28
C THR A 221 -4.20 17.59 8.58
N GLN A 222 -4.83 16.56 9.13
CA GLN A 222 -4.42 15.88 10.37
C GLN A 222 -4.56 14.38 10.21
N TYR A 223 -3.73 13.63 10.89
CA TYR A 223 -3.78 12.17 10.88
C TYR A 223 -3.62 11.61 12.29
N ALA A 224 -4.13 10.41 12.48
CA ALA A 224 -3.87 9.54 13.61
C ALA A 224 -3.09 8.30 13.14
N THR A 225 -2.11 7.87 13.93
CA THR A 225 -1.51 6.55 13.80
C THR A 225 -2.29 5.57 14.65
N CYS A 226 -2.75 4.51 14.06
CA CYS A 226 -3.68 3.59 14.67
C CYS A 226 -2.96 2.44 15.37
N ASP A 227 -3.53 1.95 16.45
CA ASP A 227 -2.99 0.82 17.23
C ASP A 227 -3.59 -0.51 16.72
N ASP A 228 -3.51 -0.72 15.40
CA ASP A 228 -3.93 -1.94 14.76
C ASP A 228 -2.84 -3.04 14.84
N ASN A 229 -3.30 -4.27 14.83
CA ASN A 229 -2.43 -5.43 14.82
C ASN A 229 -2.96 -6.48 13.84
N VAL A 230 -2.20 -7.56 13.61
CA VAL A 230 -2.54 -8.60 12.64
C VAL A 230 -3.86 -9.33 12.88
N GLN A 231 -4.51 -9.14 14.01
CA GLN A 231 -5.74 -9.84 14.40
C GLN A 231 -6.95 -8.90 14.54
N GLN A 232 -6.70 -7.60 14.66
CA GLN A 232 -7.77 -6.63 14.92
C GLN A 232 -7.40 -5.25 14.38
N GLU A 233 -8.28 -4.68 13.57
CA GLU A 233 -8.20 -3.30 13.11
C GLU A 233 -8.62 -2.34 14.24
N ASP A 234 -8.07 -1.13 14.25
CA ASP A 234 -8.37 -0.14 15.29
C ASP A 234 -9.73 0.52 15.03
N ASN A 235 -10.72 0.18 15.84
CA ASN A 235 -12.07 0.76 15.79
C ASN A 235 -12.11 2.28 16.09
N MET A 236 -11.00 2.90 16.44
CA MET A 236 -10.90 4.36 16.65
C MET A 236 -10.36 5.10 15.42
N CYS A 237 -9.97 4.36 14.38
CA CYS A 237 -9.47 4.88 13.11
C CYS A 237 -10.49 4.75 11.97
N SER A 238 -10.07 4.36 10.76
CA SER A 238 -11.00 4.30 9.62
C SER A 238 -12.16 3.34 9.88
N ASP A 239 -11.96 2.26 10.62
CA ASP A 239 -13.04 1.32 10.97
C ASP A 239 -14.11 1.91 11.90
N SER A 240 -13.88 3.08 12.48
CA SER A 240 -14.88 3.83 13.28
C SER A 240 -16.16 4.18 12.50
N CYS A 241 -16.10 4.23 11.16
CA CYS A 241 -17.26 4.47 10.30
C CYS A 241 -18.03 3.19 9.93
N ALA A 242 -17.46 2.00 10.18
CA ALA A 242 -18.11 0.73 9.84
C ALA A 242 -19.28 0.42 10.80
N PRO A 243 -20.32 -0.30 10.37
CA PRO A 243 -20.56 -0.76 8.99
C PRO A 243 -21.38 0.21 8.13
N LEU A 244 -21.79 1.38 8.65
CA LEU A 244 -22.88 2.18 8.04
C LEU A 244 -22.39 3.43 7.30
N HIS A 245 -21.23 3.96 7.62
CA HIS A 245 -20.77 5.28 7.18
C HIS A 245 -19.57 5.27 6.23
N CYS A 246 -18.85 4.15 6.12
CA CYS A 246 -17.74 3.99 5.19
C CYS A 246 -18.24 3.77 3.76
N THR A 247 -18.71 4.82 3.11
CA THR A 247 -19.40 4.70 1.82
C THR A 247 -18.92 5.69 0.77
N SER A 248 -17.89 6.46 1.08
CA SER A 248 -17.43 7.55 0.23
C SER A 248 -16.44 7.09 -0.83
N THR A 249 -16.83 7.19 -2.11
CA THR A 249 -15.90 7.05 -3.24
C THR A 249 -15.15 8.35 -3.52
N SER A 250 -15.67 9.51 -3.09
CA SER A 250 -14.97 10.80 -3.20
C SER A 250 -13.75 10.86 -2.30
N ASP A 251 -13.85 10.33 -1.07
CA ASP A 251 -12.72 10.27 -0.14
C ASP A 251 -11.65 9.29 -0.65
N HIS A 252 -12.06 8.23 -1.36
CA HIS A 252 -11.16 7.33 -2.05
C HIS A 252 -10.33 8.02 -3.13
N LEU A 253 -10.85 9.06 -3.75
CA LEU A 253 -10.19 9.77 -4.84
C LEU A 253 -9.40 11.01 -4.39
N ASN A 254 -9.10 11.13 -3.09
CA ASN A 254 -8.30 12.24 -2.56
C ASN A 254 -7.44 11.77 -1.36
N TYR A 255 -6.13 11.80 -1.51
CA TYR A 255 -5.18 11.43 -0.46
C TYR A 255 -4.13 12.52 -0.27
N LEU A 256 -3.94 13.02 0.94
CA LEU A 256 -3.01 14.10 1.27
C LEU A 256 -3.23 15.37 0.38
N ASN A 257 -4.47 15.67 0.04
CA ASN A 257 -4.88 16.72 -0.90
C ASN A 257 -4.40 16.51 -2.35
N ILE A 258 -4.01 15.29 -2.72
CA ILE A 258 -3.70 14.90 -4.10
C ILE A 258 -4.89 14.14 -4.67
N PRO A 259 -5.53 14.64 -5.74
CA PRO A 259 -6.62 13.93 -6.41
C PRO A 259 -6.09 12.70 -7.14
N MET A 260 -6.75 11.55 -6.97
CA MET A 260 -6.36 10.26 -7.56
C MET A 260 -7.16 9.95 -8.81
N GLY A 261 -6.49 9.38 -9.81
CA GLY A 261 -7.12 8.95 -11.06
C GLY A 261 -6.59 9.67 -12.29
N SER A 262 -7.25 9.44 -13.44
CA SER A 262 -6.85 9.96 -14.77
C SER A 262 -7.93 10.79 -15.44
N SER A 263 -8.90 11.35 -14.69
CA SER A 263 -9.93 12.20 -15.25
C SER A 263 -9.37 13.55 -15.75
N ASP A 264 -10.09 14.19 -16.66
CA ASP A 264 -9.72 15.49 -17.21
C ASP A 264 -9.47 16.53 -16.10
N GLY A 265 -8.32 17.20 -16.17
CA GLY A 265 -7.89 18.22 -15.21
C GLY A 265 -7.15 17.70 -13.98
N ILE A 266 -6.99 16.37 -13.81
CA ILE A 266 -6.19 15.75 -12.73
C ILE A 266 -4.76 15.46 -13.21
N CYS A 267 -4.61 15.03 -14.43
CA CYS A 267 -3.32 14.80 -15.07
C CYS A 267 -2.77 16.08 -15.73
#